data_c74bdcf5a630a58e835f6bf743fc5cef
#
_entry.id   c74bdcf5a630a58e835f6bf743fc5cef
#
_cell.length_a   1.000
_cell.length_b   1.000
_cell.length_c   1.000
_cell.angle_alpha   90.00
_cell.angle_beta   90.00
_cell.angle_gamma   90.00
#
_symmetry.space_group_name_H-M   'P 1'
#
loop_
_entity.id
_entity.type
_entity.pdbx_description
1 polymer ?
#
loop_
_entity_poly.entity_id
_entity_poly.type
_entity_poly.pdbx_seq_one_letter_code
_entity_poly.pdbx_strand_id
1 'polypeptide(L)'
;MNIIDKLKEKILKGTILEKEEILSLLNEPLDKLCIAADEIRKHFCRDSFDMCTIINGKSGQCSENCKYCAQSLHFKTSVEEYSLLDSQAIFNYAKYNEEKGVLRYSIVTSGKRLSQNDLKTLCKAYRLINENLNISLCASHGLLSYDDFVKLKEAGVTRYHNNLETSRNFFPNICTTHSYDEKISTIKAAQKAGLEVCSGGILGLGETIEDRIDMALEIRNLGIKSIPVNILNPIKGTPLENNKILSNAEIKLIVAIFRFIIPYGAIRLAGGRGLLEDKGKSLFKSGANATITGDMLTTAGISINDDFNTIKELNYKVAKLWYNH
;
A
#
# COMPACT_ATOMS: atom_id res chain seq x y z
N MET A 1 34.56 -6.04 -6.05
CA MET A 1 33.19 -6.06 -5.53
C MET A 1 32.35 -5.24 -6.50
N ASN A 2 31.27 -5.81 -7.05
CA ASN A 2 30.36 -5.08 -7.95
C ASN A 2 29.56 -4.04 -7.17
N ILE A 3 28.88 -3.14 -7.87
CA ILE A 3 28.13 -2.02 -7.24
C ILE A 3 26.98 -2.51 -6.36
N ILE A 4 26.27 -3.57 -6.77
CA ILE A 4 25.18 -4.16 -5.98
C ILE A 4 25.69 -4.61 -4.61
N ASP A 5 26.78 -5.40 -4.57
CA ASP A 5 27.32 -5.90 -3.31
C ASP A 5 27.86 -4.77 -2.42
N LYS A 6 28.51 -3.77 -3.02
CA LYS A 6 28.98 -2.58 -2.30
C LYS A 6 27.83 -1.84 -1.61
N LEU A 7 26.73 -1.57 -2.33
CA LEU A 7 25.60 -0.84 -1.79
C LEU A 7 24.79 -1.68 -0.79
N LYS A 8 24.66 -2.99 -1.03
CA LYS A 8 24.06 -3.92 -0.05
C LYS A 8 24.85 -3.88 1.26
N GLU A 9 26.18 -4.00 1.23
CA GLU A 9 26.98 -3.94 2.45
C GLU A 9 26.86 -2.63 3.21
N LYS A 10 26.77 -1.48 2.50
CA LYS A 10 26.46 -0.19 3.12
C LYS A 10 25.16 -0.24 3.91
N ILE A 11 24.09 -0.77 3.28
CA ILE A 11 22.77 -0.91 3.90
C ILE A 11 22.84 -1.82 5.13
N LEU A 12 23.49 -2.98 5.03
CA LEU A 12 23.61 -3.93 6.13
C LEU A 12 24.37 -3.34 7.34
N LYS A 13 25.23 -2.34 7.11
CA LYS A 13 25.92 -1.54 8.14
C LYS A 13 25.12 -0.34 8.64
N GLY A 14 23.85 -0.18 8.20
CA GLY A 14 22.95 0.91 8.62
C GLY A 14 23.09 2.21 7.82
N THR A 15 23.84 2.21 6.72
CA THR A 15 23.99 3.41 5.89
C THR A 15 22.78 3.60 4.99
N ILE A 16 22.23 4.81 4.95
CA ILE A 16 21.17 5.22 4.03
C ILE A 16 21.82 5.57 2.68
N LEU A 17 21.26 5.05 1.59
CA LEU A 17 21.74 5.37 0.25
C LEU A 17 21.19 6.69 -0.26
N GLU A 18 22.03 7.44 -0.97
CA GLU A 18 21.64 8.65 -1.69
C GLU A 18 21.01 8.31 -3.04
N LYS A 19 20.30 9.28 -3.65
CA LYS A 19 19.57 9.07 -4.91
C LYS A 19 20.49 8.60 -6.06
N GLU A 20 21.68 9.16 -6.17
CA GLU A 20 22.67 8.82 -7.21
C GLU A 20 23.14 7.36 -7.07
N GLU A 21 23.33 6.88 -5.84
CA GLU A 21 23.69 5.49 -5.58
C GLU A 21 22.54 4.54 -5.98
N ILE A 22 21.29 4.92 -5.71
CA ILE A 22 20.11 4.15 -6.11
C ILE A 22 19.97 4.11 -7.64
N LEU A 23 20.15 5.25 -8.32
CA LEU A 23 20.09 5.33 -9.77
C LEU A 23 21.15 4.47 -10.45
N SER A 24 22.35 4.31 -9.82
CA SER A 24 23.39 3.44 -10.35
C SER A 24 22.99 1.97 -10.44
N LEU A 25 22.01 1.53 -9.64
CA LEU A 25 21.49 0.15 -9.65
C LEU A 25 20.61 -0.16 -10.88
N LEU A 26 20.10 0.86 -11.58
CA LEU A 26 19.16 0.67 -12.69
C LEU A 26 19.79 -0.03 -13.91
N ASN A 27 21.12 0.03 -14.05
CA ASN A 27 21.87 -0.58 -15.14
C ASN A 27 22.47 -1.95 -14.77
N GLU A 28 22.18 -2.43 -13.56
CA GLU A 28 22.73 -3.68 -13.07
C GLU A 28 21.87 -4.90 -13.46
N PRO A 29 22.44 -6.11 -13.54
CA PRO A 29 21.68 -7.30 -13.86
C PRO A 29 20.54 -7.56 -12.88
N LEU A 30 19.30 -7.61 -13.39
CA LEU A 30 18.07 -7.70 -12.61
C LEU A 30 18.09 -8.87 -11.62
N ASP A 31 18.52 -10.05 -12.05
CA ASP A 31 18.53 -11.24 -11.18
C ASP A 31 19.46 -11.05 -9.98
N LYS A 32 20.64 -10.46 -10.17
CA LYS A 32 21.57 -10.14 -9.08
C LYS A 32 20.99 -9.11 -8.12
N LEU A 33 20.32 -8.09 -8.67
CA LEU A 33 19.65 -7.06 -7.88
C LEU A 33 18.51 -7.65 -7.02
N CYS A 34 17.69 -8.52 -7.59
CA CYS A 34 16.61 -9.21 -6.87
C CYS A 34 17.15 -10.10 -5.74
N ILE A 35 18.23 -10.84 -5.98
CA ILE A 35 18.90 -11.67 -4.95
C ILE A 35 19.39 -10.78 -3.80
N ALA A 36 20.09 -9.71 -4.10
CA ALA A 36 20.60 -8.77 -3.09
C ALA A 36 19.47 -8.10 -2.31
N ALA A 37 18.37 -7.73 -2.97
CA ALA A 37 17.17 -7.18 -2.32
C ALA A 37 16.54 -8.18 -1.35
N ASP A 38 16.46 -9.47 -1.73
CA ASP A 38 15.95 -10.52 -0.83
C ASP A 38 16.89 -10.77 0.36
N GLU A 39 18.20 -10.68 0.18
CA GLU A 39 19.18 -10.75 1.28
C GLU A 39 19.01 -9.57 2.26
N ILE A 40 18.82 -8.36 1.76
CA ILE A 40 18.51 -7.18 2.59
C ILE A 40 17.20 -7.42 3.36
N ARG A 41 16.15 -7.89 2.69
CA ARG A 41 14.88 -8.24 3.33
C ARG A 41 15.09 -9.28 4.44
N LYS A 42 15.82 -10.36 4.17
CA LYS A 42 16.11 -11.41 5.16
C LYS A 42 16.82 -10.85 6.38
N HIS A 43 17.79 -9.97 6.18
CA HIS A 43 18.54 -9.38 7.29
C HIS A 43 17.63 -8.54 8.21
N PHE A 44 16.81 -7.63 7.66
CA PHE A 44 16.02 -6.69 8.46
C PHE A 44 14.63 -7.19 8.84
N CYS A 45 14.00 -8.03 8.01
CA CYS A 45 12.62 -8.49 8.21
C CYS A 45 12.53 -9.98 8.54
N ARG A 46 13.64 -10.72 8.48
CA ARG A 46 13.69 -12.18 8.68
C ARG A 46 12.67 -12.89 7.77
N ASP A 47 11.93 -13.86 8.30
CA ASP A 47 10.89 -14.60 7.57
C ASP A 47 9.49 -14.04 7.82
N SER A 48 9.37 -12.85 8.43
CA SER A 48 8.08 -12.23 8.73
C SER A 48 7.41 -11.73 7.45
N PHE A 49 6.13 -12.06 7.31
CA PHE A 49 5.27 -11.66 6.20
C PHE A 49 3.98 -11.02 6.73
N ASP A 50 3.77 -9.73 6.45
CA ASP A 50 2.61 -8.98 6.96
C ASP A 50 1.44 -9.08 5.98
N MET A 51 0.31 -9.65 6.44
CA MET A 51 -0.92 -9.76 5.66
C MET A 51 -1.97 -8.76 6.13
N CYS A 52 -2.61 -8.11 5.15
CA CYS A 52 -3.70 -7.17 5.36
C CYS A 52 -4.85 -7.50 4.41
N THR A 53 -6.08 -7.27 4.85
CA THR A 53 -7.26 -7.24 3.98
C THR A 53 -7.88 -5.86 3.97
N ILE A 54 -8.68 -5.58 2.96
CA ILE A 54 -9.44 -4.34 2.84
C ILE A 54 -10.93 -4.66 2.62
N ILE A 55 -11.79 -3.78 3.10
CA ILE A 55 -13.19 -3.73 2.70
C ILE A 55 -13.48 -2.39 2.04
N ASN A 56 -14.21 -2.40 0.91
CA ASN A 56 -14.79 -1.19 0.35
C ASN A 56 -16.04 -0.80 1.16
N GLY A 57 -15.85 0.01 2.20
CA GLY A 57 -16.91 0.36 3.14
C GLY A 57 -17.92 1.39 2.59
N LYS A 58 -17.53 2.14 1.55
CA LYS A 58 -18.37 3.07 0.79
C LYS A 58 -17.82 3.16 -0.62
N SER A 59 -18.65 3.02 -1.63
CA SER A 59 -18.23 2.94 -3.03
C SER A 59 -18.88 3.97 -3.93
N GLY A 60 -18.10 4.47 -4.91
CA GLY A 60 -18.57 5.44 -5.90
C GLY A 60 -18.67 6.86 -5.36
N GLN A 61 -19.28 7.75 -6.14
CA GLN A 61 -19.63 9.14 -5.80
C GLN A 61 -18.46 9.98 -5.27
N CYS A 62 -17.21 9.70 -5.70
CA CYS A 62 -16.02 10.45 -5.30
C CYS A 62 -15.90 11.75 -6.12
N SER A 63 -15.79 12.89 -5.43
CA SER A 63 -15.61 14.22 -6.04
C SER A 63 -14.25 14.45 -6.70
N GLU A 64 -13.30 13.54 -6.45
CA GLU A 64 -11.93 13.68 -6.94
C GLU A 64 -11.75 13.12 -8.35
N ASN A 65 -10.86 13.75 -9.15
CA ASN A 65 -10.63 13.39 -10.54
C ASN A 65 -9.38 12.53 -10.77
N CYS A 66 -9.00 11.71 -9.79
CA CYS A 66 -7.85 10.80 -9.93
C CYS A 66 -8.03 9.90 -11.15
N LYS A 67 -7.19 10.06 -12.19
CA LYS A 67 -7.35 9.45 -13.51
C LYS A 67 -7.39 7.92 -13.54
N TYR A 68 -6.87 7.26 -12.52
CA TYR A 68 -6.87 5.80 -12.38
C TYR A 68 -8.09 5.24 -11.65
N CYS A 69 -8.92 6.12 -11.03
CA CYS A 69 -9.90 5.68 -10.04
C CYS A 69 -11.28 5.47 -10.66
N ALA A 70 -11.78 4.24 -10.62
CA ALA A 70 -13.13 3.91 -11.09
C ALA A 70 -14.24 4.55 -10.25
N GLN A 71 -13.97 4.98 -9.01
CA GLN A 71 -14.98 5.53 -8.09
C GLN A 71 -15.21 7.04 -8.28
N SER A 72 -14.49 7.68 -9.22
CA SER A 72 -14.61 9.12 -9.50
C SER A 72 -15.91 9.47 -10.23
N LEU A 73 -16.60 10.51 -9.79
CA LEU A 73 -17.75 11.09 -10.49
C LEU A 73 -17.38 11.72 -11.85
N HIS A 74 -16.12 11.97 -12.10
CA HIS A 74 -15.64 12.55 -13.35
C HIS A 74 -15.59 11.54 -14.51
N PHE A 75 -15.72 10.23 -14.23
CA PHE A 75 -15.55 9.17 -15.22
C PHE A 75 -16.77 8.24 -15.24
N LYS A 76 -17.08 7.71 -16.43
CA LYS A 76 -18.19 6.76 -16.62
C LYS A 76 -17.68 5.33 -16.54
N THR A 77 -17.64 4.78 -15.34
CA THR A 77 -17.24 3.41 -15.10
C THR A 77 -18.42 2.54 -14.67
N SER A 78 -18.23 1.23 -14.61
CA SER A 78 -19.24 0.26 -14.15
C SER A 78 -19.09 -0.08 -12.66
N VAL A 79 -18.48 0.79 -11.86
CA VAL A 79 -18.31 0.53 -10.43
C VAL A 79 -19.69 0.50 -9.74
N GLU A 80 -19.88 -0.47 -8.87
CA GLU A 80 -21.06 -0.52 -8.00
C GLU A 80 -20.99 0.63 -6.98
N GLU A 81 -22.07 1.39 -6.86
CA GLU A 81 -22.18 2.53 -5.97
C GLU A 81 -23.07 2.21 -4.77
N TYR A 82 -22.58 2.47 -3.57
CA TYR A 82 -23.35 2.32 -2.33
C TYR A 82 -22.83 3.26 -1.24
N SER A 83 -23.77 3.61 -0.36
CA SER A 83 -23.49 4.39 0.84
C SER A 83 -22.63 3.61 1.83
N LEU A 84 -22.16 4.29 2.89
CA LEU A 84 -21.39 3.63 3.96
C LEU A 84 -22.16 2.41 4.51
N LEU A 85 -21.47 1.28 4.54
CA LEU A 85 -21.97 0.05 5.16
C LEU A 85 -22.26 0.27 6.64
N ASP A 86 -23.23 -0.45 7.17
CA ASP A 86 -23.52 -0.41 8.60
C ASP A 86 -22.42 -1.08 9.44
N SER A 87 -22.40 -0.73 10.73
CA SER A 87 -21.34 -1.19 11.63
C SER A 87 -21.33 -2.72 11.83
N GLN A 88 -22.49 -3.38 11.72
CA GLN A 88 -22.58 -4.84 11.87
C GLN A 88 -22.03 -5.57 10.64
N ALA A 89 -22.32 -5.08 9.42
CA ALA A 89 -21.74 -5.62 8.20
C ALA A 89 -20.21 -5.51 8.23
N ILE A 90 -19.69 -4.33 8.60
CA ILE A 90 -18.24 -4.10 8.74
C ILE A 90 -17.62 -5.05 9.77
N PHE A 91 -18.27 -5.25 10.91
CA PHE A 91 -17.82 -6.17 11.94
C PHE A 91 -17.77 -7.63 11.46
N ASN A 92 -18.80 -8.09 10.75
CA ASN A 92 -18.86 -9.46 10.24
C ASN A 92 -17.72 -9.74 9.25
N TYR A 93 -17.38 -8.80 8.39
CA TYR A 93 -16.23 -8.91 7.50
C TYR A 93 -14.90 -8.95 8.29
N ALA A 94 -14.76 -8.13 9.34
CA ALA A 94 -13.56 -8.14 10.17
C ALA A 94 -13.40 -9.51 10.87
N LYS A 95 -14.47 -10.05 11.44
CA LYS A 95 -14.50 -11.36 12.08
C LYS A 95 -14.10 -12.48 11.11
N TYR A 96 -14.69 -12.49 9.92
CA TYR A 96 -14.32 -13.47 8.89
C TYR A 96 -12.81 -13.43 8.56
N ASN A 97 -12.24 -12.25 8.42
CA ASN A 97 -10.81 -12.10 8.10
C ASN A 97 -9.91 -12.52 9.29
N GLU A 98 -10.30 -12.24 10.51
CA GLU A 98 -9.60 -12.71 11.71
C GLU A 98 -9.61 -14.24 11.79
N GLU A 99 -10.76 -14.87 11.59
CA GLU A 99 -10.92 -16.34 11.60
C GLU A 99 -10.06 -17.01 10.51
N LYS A 100 -9.78 -16.30 9.41
CA LYS A 100 -8.84 -16.74 8.36
C LYS A 100 -7.37 -16.48 8.70
N GLY A 101 -7.05 -15.88 9.85
CA GLY A 101 -5.68 -15.63 10.30
C GLY A 101 -5.02 -14.39 9.70
N VAL A 102 -5.80 -13.47 9.11
CA VAL A 102 -5.26 -12.21 8.60
C VAL A 102 -4.92 -11.28 9.76
N LEU A 103 -3.77 -10.59 9.68
CA LEU A 103 -3.25 -9.80 10.79
C LEU A 103 -3.88 -8.41 10.91
N ARG A 104 -4.35 -7.85 9.79
CA ARG A 104 -4.81 -6.47 9.68
C ARG A 104 -6.04 -6.36 8.79
N TYR A 105 -6.97 -5.54 9.20
CA TYR A 105 -8.20 -5.24 8.46
C TYR A 105 -8.31 -3.73 8.24
N SER A 106 -8.50 -3.32 7.00
CA SER A 106 -8.60 -1.91 6.62
C SER A 106 -9.98 -1.59 6.06
N ILE A 107 -10.65 -0.60 6.63
CA ILE A 107 -11.88 -0.06 6.06
C ILE A 107 -11.49 1.10 5.14
N VAL A 108 -11.90 1.01 3.87
CA VAL A 108 -11.64 2.02 2.85
C VAL A 108 -12.96 2.64 2.42
N THR A 109 -12.99 3.95 2.21
CA THR A 109 -14.16 4.65 1.72
C THR A 109 -13.82 5.56 0.55
N SER A 110 -14.72 5.64 -0.43
CA SER A 110 -14.65 6.65 -1.49
C SER A 110 -14.87 8.06 -0.93
N GLY A 111 -14.37 9.07 -1.66
CA GLY A 111 -14.54 10.49 -1.34
C GLY A 111 -13.25 11.19 -0.93
N LYS A 112 -13.18 12.52 -1.12
CA LYS A 112 -12.04 13.36 -0.70
C LYS A 112 -11.82 13.30 0.81
N ARG A 113 -12.93 13.26 1.59
CA ARG A 113 -12.96 13.14 3.05
C ARG A 113 -14.32 12.63 3.52
N LEU A 114 -14.36 12.13 4.76
CA LEU A 114 -15.62 11.72 5.38
C LEU A 114 -16.51 12.91 5.76
N SER A 115 -17.82 12.68 5.71
CA SER A 115 -18.77 13.51 6.47
C SER A 115 -18.61 13.21 7.99
N GLN A 116 -19.00 14.16 8.84
CA GLN A 116 -18.96 13.92 10.30
C GLN A 116 -19.89 12.77 10.73
N ASN A 117 -20.97 12.54 9.99
CA ASN A 117 -21.88 11.43 10.24
C ASN A 117 -21.26 10.08 9.86
N ASP A 118 -20.59 9.99 8.70
CA ASP A 118 -19.87 8.79 8.29
C ASP A 118 -18.73 8.47 9.29
N LEU A 119 -17.98 9.50 9.72
CA LEU A 119 -16.92 9.33 10.71
C LEU A 119 -17.47 8.76 12.04
N LYS A 120 -18.61 9.29 12.51
CA LYS A 120 -19.26 8.78 13.74
C LYS A 120 -19.66 7.31 13.59
N THR A 121 -20.22 6.93 12.45
CA THR A 121 -20.61 5.53 12.15
C THR A 121 -19.38 4.62 12.10
N LEU A 122 -18.31 5.05 11.43
CA LEU A 122 -17.06 4.30 11.36
C LEU A 122 -16.41 4.13 12.74
N CYS A 123 -16.38 5.18 13.56
CA CYS A 123 -15.87 5.08 14.93
C CYS A 123 -16.65 4.05 15.77
N LYS A 124 -17.97 3.92 15.56
CA LYS A 124 -18.75 2.84 16.21
C LYS A 124 -18.31 1.46 15.72
N ALA A 125 -18.15 1.29 14.40
CA ALA A 125 -17.70 0.03 13.82
C ALA A 125 -16.29 -0.34 14.32
N TYR A 126 -15.35 0.61 14.34
CA TYR A 126 -13.99 0.38 14.85
C TYR A 126 -13.99 -0.03 16.34
N ARG A 127 -14.76 0.65 17.19
CA ARG A 127 -14.87 0.26 18.61
C ARG A 127 -15.45 -1.15 18.75
N LEU A 128 -16.54 -1.46 18.03
CA LEU A 128 -17.15 -2.79 18.05
C LEU A 128 -16.14 -3.88 17.68
N ILE A 129 -15.31 -3.66 16.67
CA ILE A 129 -14.26 -4.60 16.27
C ILE A 129 -13.18 -4.68 17.34
N ASN A 130 -12.67 -3.55 17.82
CA ASN A 130 -11.57 -3.47 18.78
C ASN A 130 -11.92 -4.12 20.14
N GLU A 131 -13.19 -4.07 20.54
CA GLU A 131 -13.68 -4.67 21.79
C GLU A 131 -13.89 -6.19 21.70
N ASN A 132 -14.08 -6.73 20.48
CA ASN A 132 -14.50 -8.12 20.30
C ASN A 132 -13.50 -8.98 19.51
N LEU A 133 -12.55 -8.38 18.78
CA LEU A 133 -11.61 -9.07 17.92
C LEU A 133 -10.17 -8.61 18.20
N ASN A 134 -9.18 -9.45 17.83
CA ASN A 134 -7.75 -9.15 18.00
C ASN A 134 -7.08 -8.68 16.69
N ILE A 135 -7.83 -8.53 15.60
CA ILE A 135 -7.31 -8.06 14.32
C ILE A 135 -6.91 -6.58 14.42
N SER A 136 -5.73 -6.22 13.90
CA SER A 136 -5.29 -4.82 13.91
C SER A 136 -6.07 -3.98 12.92
N LEU A 137 -6.52 -2.80 13.36
CA LEU A 137 -7.38 -1.92 12.58
C LEU A 137 -6.60 -0.87 11.79
N CYS A 138 -6.90 -0.78 10.50
CA CYS A 138 -6.41 0.25 9.58
C CYS A 138 -7.60 1.04 9.01
N ALA A 139 -7.34 2.28 8.61
CA ALA A 139 -8.34 3.18 8.04
C ALA A 139 -7.80 3.86 6.76
N SER A 140 -8.67 4.07 5.77
CA SER A 140 -8.37 4.84 4.56
C SER A 140 -9.60 5.63 4.12
N HIS A 141 -9.67 6.91 4.51
CA HIS A 141 -10.85 7.74 4.40
C HIS A 141 -10.54 9.13 3.80
N GLY A 142 -9.55 9.18 2.90
CA GLY A 142 -9.15 10.41 2.21
C GLY A 142 -8.36 11.38 3.09
N LEU A 143 -8.62 12.68 2.93
CA LEU A 143 -7.84 13.77 3.52
C LEU A 143 -8.51 14.26 4.82
N LEU A 144 -8.25 13.58 5.93
CA LEU A 144 -8.82 13.88 7.25
C LEU A 144 -8.02 14.94 8.00
N SER A 145 -8.66 15.59 8.96
CA SER A 145 -8.03 16.52 9.89
C SER A 145 -7.37 15.80 11.06
N TYR A 146 -6.52 16.52 11.81
CA TYR A 146 -5.90 16.00 13.04
C TYR A 146 -6.95 15.51 14.05
N ASP A 147 -8.02 16.27 14.26
CA ASP A 147 -9.08 15.91 15.22
C ASP A 147 -9.85 14.65 14.78
N ASP A 148 -10.01 14.44 13.47
CA ASP A 148 -10.61 13.21 12.95
C ASP A 148 -9.70 12.01 13.19
N PHE A 149 -8.38 12.17 13.05
CA PHE A 149 -7.41 11.12 13.39
C PHE A 149 -7.38 10.77 14.87
N VAL A 150 -7.51 11.75 15.75
CA VAL A 150 -7.64 11.50 17.20
C VAL A 150 -8.87 10.63 17.48
N LYS A 151 -10.03 10.95 16.90
CA LYS A 151 -11.26 10.13 17.05
C LYS A 151 -11.09 8.71 16.54
N LEU A 152 -10.42 8.52 15.38
CA LEU A 152 -10.13 7.19 14.83
C LEU A 152 -9.21 6.39 15.74
N LYS A 153 -8.16 7.03 16.28
CA LYS A 153 -7.25 6.38 17.23
C LYS A 153 -7.95 5.95 18.50
N GLU A 154 -8.78 6.81 19.08
CA GLU A 154 -9.61 6.50 20.25
C GLU A 154 -10.63 5.38 19.98
N ALA A 155 -11.00 5.19 18.72
CA ALA A 155 -11.86 4.08 18.29
C ALA A 155 -11.11 2.76 18.05
N GLY A 156 -9.77 2.71 18.23
CA GLY A 156 -8.96 1.51 18.10
C GLY A 156 -8.17 1.41 16.77
N VAL A 157 -8.25 2.41 15.89
CA VAL A 157 -7.42 2.43 14.67
C VAL A 157 -5.95 2.60 15.04
N THR A 158 -5.09 1.75 14.49
CA THR A 158 -3.63 1.77 14.74
C THR A 158 -2.84 2.31 13.56
N ARG A 159 -3.38 2.21 12.33
CA ARG A 159 -2.69 2.63 11.11
C ARG A 159 -3.63 3.36 10.16
N TYR A 160 -3.13 4.42 9.53
CA TYR A 160 -3.84 5.15 8.49
C TYR A 160 -3.17 4.94 7.12
N HIS A 161 -3.99 4.65 6.11
CA HIS A 161 -3.54 4.52 4.72
C HIS A 161 -3.89 5.78 3.93
N ASN A 162 -2.87 6.41 3.34
CA ASN A 162 -3.01 7.46 2.35
C ASN A 162 -1.81 7.43 1.40
N ASN A 163 -2.03 6.93 0.19
CA ASN A 163 -0.98 6.83 -0.82
C ASN A 163 -0.54 8.20 -1.33
N LEU A 164 0.75 8.35 -1.65
CA LEU A 164 1.26 9.44 -2.49
C LEU A 164 0.89 9.25 -3.96
N GLU A 165 0.67 8.02 -4.38
CA GLU A 165 0.33 7.50 -5.71
C GLU A 165 1.51 7.54 -6.69
N THR A 166 2.27 8.63 -6.73
CA THR A 166 3.44 8.83 -7.61
C THR A 166 4.40 9.89 -7.01
N SER A 167 5.37 10.38 -7.77
CA SER A 167 6.22 11.50 -7.36
C SER A 167 5.43 12.82 -7.25
N ARG A 168 5.99 13.76 -6.51
CA ARG A 168 5.50 15.15 -6.45
C ARG A 168 5.42 15.80 -7.84
N ASN A 169 6.44 15.53 -8.66
CA ASN A 169 6.56 16.11 -10.00
C ASN A 169 5.50 15.57 -10.96
N PHE A 170 5.20 14.27 -10.89
CA PHE A 170 4.23 13.63 -11.78
C PHE A 170 2.79 13.75 -11.30
N PHE A 171 2.54 13.97 -10.01
CA PHE A 171 1.22 13.98 -9.39
C PHE A 171 0.19 14.90 -10.08
N PRO A 172 0.51 16.12 -10.54
CA PRO A 172 -0.44 16.98 -11.25
C PRO A 172 -0.99 16.37 -12.55
N ASN A 173 -0.27 15.39 -13.13
CA ASN A 173 -0.73 14.68 -14.33
C ASN A 173 -1.86 13.69 -14.05
N ILE A 174 -2.02 13.26 -12.79
CA ILE A 174 -3.00 12.23 -12.42
C ILE A 174 -4.17 12.76 -11.59
N CYS A 175 -4.01 13.87 -10.89
CA CYS A 175 -5.07 14.48 -10.08
C CYS A 175 -4.89 16.00 -9.99
N THR A 176 -6.01 16.75 -10.11
CA THR A 176 -6.02 18.20 -10.00
C THR A 176 -7.02 18.74 -8.98
N THR A 177 -7.85 17.88 -8.39
CA THR A 177 -8.87 18.27 -7.38
C THR A 177 -8.35 18.31 -5.96
N HIS A 178 -7.16 17.73 -5.73
CA HIS A 178 -6.35 17.94 -4.53
C HIS A 178 -4.87 17.92 -4.90
N SER A 179 -4.04 18.49 -4.04
CA SER A 179 -2.61 18.62 -4.26
C SER A 179 -1.81 17.50 -3.57
N TYR A 180 -0.57 17.33 -4.01
CA TYR A 180 0.40 16.47 -3.33
C TYR A 180 0.67 16.93 -1.88
N ASP A 181 0.68 18.25 -1.64
CA ASP A 181 0.90 18.82 -0.31
C ASP A 181 -0.27 18.57 0.65
N GLU A 182 -1.51 18.49 0.15
CA GLU A 182 -2.65 18.05 0.98
C GLU A 182 -2.46 16.60 1.45
N LYS A 183 -1.90 15.71 0.61
CA LYS A 183 -1.56 14.33 1.01
C LYS A 183 -0.46 14.30 2.07
N ILE A 184 0.63 15.04 1.87
CA ILE A 184 1.73 15.16 2.85
C ILE A 184 1.21 15.69 4.18
N SER A 185 0.38 16.74 4.15
CA SER A 185 -0.22 17.33 5.35
C SER A 185 -1.11 16.32 6.10
N THR A 186 -1.89 15.53 5.36
CA THR A 186 -2.72 14.45 5.92
C THR A 186 -1.88 13.37 6.58
N ILE A 187 -0.80 12.91 5.92
CA ILE A 187 0.15 11.93 6.47
C ILE A 187 0.75 12.44 7.77
N LYS A 188 1.26 13.68 7.78
CA LYS A 188 1.85 14.30 8.99
C LYS A 188 0.83 14.47 10.11
N ALA A 189 -0.42 14.81 9.78
CA ALA A 189 -1.50 14.90 10.77
C ALA A 189 -1.84 13.55 11.40
N ALA A 190 -1.88 12.47 10.61
CA ALA A 190 -2.07 11.11 11.11
C ALA A 190 -0.92 10.68 12.04
N GLN A 191 0.33 10.94 11.65
CA GLN A 191 1.51 10.66 12.47
C GLN A 191 1.49 11.47 13.78
N LYS A 192 1.13 12.76 13.73
CA LYS A 192 0.99 13.63 14.91
C LYS A 192 -0.08 13.12 15.87
N ALA A 193 -1.16 12.53 15.36
CA ALA A 193 -2.20 11.88 16.18
C ALA A 193 -1.73 10.53 16.76
N GLY A 194 -0.51 10.07 16.42
CA GLY A 194 0.10 8.84 16.90
C GLY A 194 -0.41 7.58 16.18
N LEU A 195 -0.85 7.72 14.94
CA LEU A 195 -1.13 6.60 14.06
C LEU A 195 0.13 6.22 13.27
N GLU A 196 0.35 4.93 13.06
CA GLU A 196 1.25 4.48 11.99
C GLU A 196 0.69 4.92 10.64
N VAL A 197 1.56 5.14 9.66
CA VAL A 197 1.13 5.45 8.29
C VAL A 197 1.54 4.34 7.33
N CYS A 198 0.61 4.01 6.42
CA CYS A 198 0.83 3.17 5.25
C CYS A 198 0.67 4.06 4.02
N SER A 199 1.74 4.21 3.23
CA SER A 199 1.72 5.03 2.03
C SER A 199 2.65 4.45 0.96
N GLY A 200 2.18 4.47 -0.26
CA GLY A 200 2.85 3.98 -1.45
C GLY A 200 2.27 4.61 -2.69
N GLY A 201 2.20 3.87 -3.77
CA GLY A 201 1.67 4.38 -5.03
C GLY A 201 1.28 3.32 -6.02
N ILE A 202 1.03 3.76 -7.24
CA ILE A 202 0.62 2.93 -8.37
C ILE A 202 1.70 3.00 -9.44
N LEU A 203 2.18 1.84 -9.87
CA LEU A 203 3.12 1.71 -10.98
C LEU A 203 2.37 1.58 -12.30
N GLY A 204 2.77 2.34 -13.32
CA GLY A 204 2.19 2.27 -14.67
C GLY A 204 1.20 3.39 -15.01
N LEU A 205 1.19 4.48 -14.23
CA LEU A 205 0.36 5.67 -14.48
C LEU A 205 0.86 6.50 -15.70
N GLY A 206 2.03 6.17 -16.25
CA GLY A 206 2.76 6.94 -17.27
C GLY A 206 3.98 7.70 -16.71
N GLU A 207 4.26 7.50 -15.43
CA GLU A 207 5.41 8.04 -14.70
C GLU A 207 6.72 7.39 -15.15
N THR A 208 7.82 8.08 -14.95
CA THR A 208 9.17 7.57 -15.21
C THR A 208 9.66 6.68 -14.06
N ILE A 209 10.76 5.96 -14.29
CA ILE A 209 11.41 5.19 -13.22
C ILE A 209 11.96 6.10 -12.12
N GLU A 210 12.42 7.31 -12.48
CA GLU A 210 12.86 8.31 -11.50
C GLU A 210 11.70 8.79 -10.62
N ASP A 211 10.51 8.99 -11.19
CA ASP A 211 9.31 9.34 -10.40
C ASP A 211 9.00 8.28 -9.35
N ARG A 212 9.17 6.98 -9.69
CA ARG A 212 8.97 5.87 -8.74
C ARG A 212 9.99 5.91 -7.61
N ILE A 213 11.25 6.19 -7.94
CA ILE A 213 12.33 6.35 -6.97
C ILE A 213 12.08 7.57 -6.07
N ASP A 214 11.71 8.71 -6.64
CA ASP A 214 11.44 9.94 -5.89
C ASP A 214 10.26 9.75 -4.92
N MET A 215 9.21 9.04 -5.34
CA MET A 215 8.12 8.65 -4.44
C MET A 215 8.63 7.79 -3.26
N ALA A 216 9.46 6.79 -3.53
CA ALA A 216 9.99 5.93 -2.48
C ALA A 216 10.92 6.67 -1.51
N LEU A 217 11.72 7.62 -2.03
CA LEU A 217 12.56 8.51 -1.22
C LEU A 217 11.73 9.44 -0.32
N GLU A 218 10.65 10.02 -0.84
CA GLU A 218 9.71 10.82 -0.04
C GLU A 218 9.07 9.99 1.07
N ILE A 219 8.61 8.75 0.77
CA ILE A 219 8.06 7.81 1.74
C ILE A 219 9.09 7.50 2.84
N ARG A 220 10.35 7.26 2.47
CA ARG A 220 11.45 7.06 3.42
C ARG A 220 11.66 8.30 4.30
N ASN A 221 11.69 9.48 3.71
CA ASN A 221 11.90 10.75 4.42
C ASN A 221 10.74 11.08 5.40
N LEU A 222 9.52 10.60 5.10
CA LEU A 222 8.38 10.69 6.00
C LEU A 222 8.42 9.63 7.13
N GLY A 223 9.44 8.77 7.17
CA GLY A 223 9.58 7.71 8.17
C GLY A 223 8.55 6.58 8.05
N ILE A 224 7.95 6.43 6.88
CA ILE A 224 6.90 5.44 6.64
C ILE A 224 7.53 4.06 6.41
N LYS A 225 7.02 3.05 7.10
CA LYS A 225 7.54 1.68 7.10
C LYS A 225 6.60 0.65 6.43
N SER A 226 5.42 1.04 5.98
CA SER A 226 4.47 0.18 5.25
C SER A 226 4.16 0.80 3.89
N ILE A 227 4.62 0.13 2.84
CA ILE A 227 4.68 0.66 1.48
C ILE A 227 3.87 -0.22 0.54
N PRO A 228 2.59 0.10 0.27
CA PRO A 228 1.82 -0.58 -0.77
C PRO A 228 2.36 -0.25 -2.17
N VAL A 229 2.60 -1.28 -2.93
CA VAL A 229 2.94 -1.23 -4.35
C VAL A 229 1.75 -1.77 -5.12
N ASN A 230 1.01 -0.87 -5.75
CA ASN A 230 -0.06 -1.22 -6.65
C ASN A 230 0.47 -1.24 -8.10
N ILE A 231 -0.10 -2.10 -8.91
CA ILE A 231 0.12 -2.16 -10.35
C ILE A 231 -1.14 -1.62 -11.00
N LEU A 232 -1.03 -0.66 -11.91
CA LEU A 232 -2.19 -0.13 -12.59
C LEU A 232 -2.95 -1.26 -13.27
N ASN A 233 -4.22 -1.39 -12.92
CA ASN A 233 -5.18 -2.18 -13.67
C ASN A 233 -6.03 -1.20 -14.50
N PRO A 234 -5.82 -1.11 -15.82
CA PRO A 234 -6.56 -0.19 -16.67
C PRO A 234 -8.06 -0.53 -16.63
N ILE A 235 -8.87 0.42 -16.16
CA ILE A 235 -10.33 0.23 -16.03
C ILE A 235 -11.03 1.02 -17.12
N LYS A 236 -11.90 0.36 -17.87
CA LYS A 236 -12.70 0.96 -18.93
C LYS A 236 -13.53 2.15 -18.40
N GLY A 237 -13.51 3.23 -19.15
CA GLY A 237 -14.17 4.49 -18.77
C GLY A 237 -13.31 5.43 -17.95
N THR A 238 -12.11 5.03 -17.50
CA THR A 238 -11.12 5.92 -16.88
C THR A 238 -10.16 6.49 -17.92
N PRO A 239 -9.55 7.68 -17.70
CA PRO A 239 -8.54 8.22 -18.62
C PRO A 239 -7.34 7.33 -18.89
N LEU A 240 -7.06 6.35 -18.01
CA LEU A 240 -5.92 5.43 -18.13
C LEU A 240 -6.34 4.04 -18.66
N GLU A 241 -7.53 3.89 -19.22
CA GLU A 241 -8.05 2.61 -19.72
C GLU A 241 -7.17 1.93 -20.78
N ASN A 242 -6.39 2.72 -21.52
CA ASN A 242 -5.50 2.24 -22.59
C ASN A 242 -4.02 2.21 -22.18
N ASN A 243 -3.70 2.46 -20.89
CA ASN A 243 -2.31 2.39 -20.44
C ASN A 243 -1.79 0.95 -20.53
N LYS A 244 -0.53 0.84 -20.94
CA LYS A 244 0.16 -0.44 -21.00
C LYS A 244 0.43 -0.95 -19.58
N ILE A 245 0.10 -2.20 -19.32
CA ILE A 245 0.49 -2.89 -18.09
C ILE A 245 2.00 -3.09 -18.10
N LEU A 246 2.66 -2.79 -16.98
CA LEU A 246 4.10 -3.00 -16.82
C LEU A 246 4.45 -4.49 -16.87
N SER A 247 5.59 -4.82 -17.45
CA SER A 247 6.12 -6.17 -17.45
C SER A 247 6.53 -6.63 -16.05
N ASN A 248 6.55 -7.93 -15.83
CA ASN A 248 7.02 -8.53 -14.58
C ASN A 248 8.46 -8.11 -14.25
N ALA A 249 9.33 -7.93 -15.26
CA ALA A 249 10.70 -7.47 -15.09
C ALA A 249 10.79 -6.04 -14.57
N GLU A 250 9.98 -5.12 -15.11
CA GLU A 250 9.91 -3.73 -14.64
C GLU A 250 9.43 -3.66 -13.19
N ILE A 251 8.41 -4.45 -12.83
CA ILE A 251 7.88 -4.47 -11.47
C ILE A 251 8.89 -5.09 -10.50
N LYS A 252 9.59 -6.17 -10.89
CA LYS A 252 10.69 -6.77 -10.08
C LYS A 252 11.80 -5.76 -9.82
N LEU A 253 12.21 -5.02 -10.85
CA LEU A 253 13.23 -3.97 -10.70
C LEU A 253 12.80 -2.95 -9.63
N ILE A 254 11.58 -2.43 -9.72
CA ILE A 254 11.09 -1.42 -8.78
C ILE A 254 10.96 -1.98 -7.35
N VAL A 255 10.45 -3.19 -7.19
CA VAL A 255 10.34 -3.83 -5.85
C VAL A 255 11.73 -4.01 -5.23
N ALA A 256 12.73 -4.45 -6.02
CA ALA A 256 14.10 -4.58 -5.56
C ALA A 256 14.70 -3.21 -5.18
N ILE A 257 14.54 -2.20 -6.02
CA ILE A 257 14.99 -0.82 -5.74
C ILE A 257 14.33 -0.28 -4.46
N PHE A 258 13.02 -0.48 -4.27
CA PHE A 258 12.32 -0.06 -3.03
C PHE A 258 12.91 -0.73 -1.79
N ARG A 259 13.36 -1.98 -1.89
CA ARG A 259 14.06 -2.66 -0.78
C ARG A 259 15.40 -2.02 -0.45
N PHE A 260 16.15 -1.57 -1.46
CA PHE A 260 17.38 -0.81 -1.22
C PHE A 260 17.12 0.56 -0.60
N ILE A 261 16.01 1.22 -0.94
CA ILE A 261 15.62 2.53 -0.39
C ILE A 261 15.10 2.39 1.04
N ILE A 262 14.28 1.36 1.33
CA ILE A 262 13.59 1.15 2.61
C ILE A 262 13.87 -0.27 3.11
N PRO A 263 15.07 -0.52 3.67
CA PRO A 263 15.57 -1.86 3.97
C PRO A 263 14.70 -2.66 4.95
N TYR A 264 14.07 -2.00 5.90
CA TYR A 264 13.29 -2.58 7.00
C TYR A 264 11.77 -2.46 6.81
N GLY A 265 11.33 -1.93 5.67
CA GLY A 265 9.90 -1.68 5.43
C GLY A 265 9.10 -2.94 5.08
N ALA A 266 7.79 -2.87 5.29
CA ALA A 266 6.83 -3.79 4.70
C ALA A 266 6.54 -3.35 3.26
N ILE A 267 7.28 -3.87 2.29
CA ILE A 267 6.97 -3.67 0.87
C ILE A 267 5.82 -4.61 0.53
N ARG A 268 4.65 -4.01 0.33
CA ARG A 268 3.36 -4.70 0.27
C ARG A 268 2.84 -4.74 -1.16
N LEU A 269 2.71 -5.93 -1.72
CA LEU A 269 2.01 -6.09 -3.00
C LEU A 269 0.50 -5.89 -2.76
N ALA A 270 -0.11 -5.03 -3.57
CA ALA A 270 -1.49 -4.62 -3.39
C ALA A 270 -2.31 -4.76 -4.68
N GLY A 271 -3.08 -3.78 -5.09
CA GLY A 271 -3.91 -3.82 -6.29
C GLY A 271 -3.12 -4.16 -7.57
N GLY A 272 -3.76 -4.84 -8.52
CA GLY A 272 -3.17 -5.23 -9.80
C GLY A 272 -2.23 -6.45 -9.76
N ARG A 273 -1.92 -7.01 -8.58
CA ARG A 273 -1.08 -8.20 -8.46
C ARG A 273 -1.64 -9.40 -9.22
N GLY A 274 -2.96 -9.52 -9.31
CA GLY A 274 -3.64 -10.57 -10.08
C GLY A 274 -3.38 -10.53 -11.59
N LEU A 275 -2.83 -9.43 -12.14
CA LEU A 275 -2.43 -9.31 -13.54
C LEU A 275 -1.12 -10.06 -13.85
N LEU A 276 -0.35 -10.43 -12.81
CA LEU A 276 0.89 -11.17 -12.96
C LEU A 276 0.62 -12.67 -13.08
N GLU A 277 1.32 -13.36 -13.99
CA GLU A 277 1.16 -14.81 -14.20
C GLU A 277 1.38 -15.63 -12.93
N ASP A 278 2.39 -15.25 -12.14
CA ASP A 278 2.77 -15.91 -10.89
C ASP A 278 2.10 -15.31 -9.65
N LYS A 279 1.10 -14.44 -9.83
CA LYS A 279 0.38 -13.74 -8.76
C LYS A 279 1.32 -13.02 -7.79
N GLY A 280 2.50 -12.61 -8.27
CA GLY A 280 3.51 -11.87 -7.51
C GLY A 280 4.46 -12.76 -6.68
N LYS A 281 4.46 -14.09 -6.84
CA LYS A 281 5.36 -15.00 -6.12
C LYS A 281 6.83 -14.65 -6.32
N SER A 282 7.23 -14.28 -7.54
CA SER A 282 8.60 -13.86 -7.84
C SER A 282 8.97 -12.52 -7.20
N LEU A 283 8.01 -11.64 -6.97
CA LEU A 283 8.23 -10.36 -6.30
C LEU A 283 8.55 -10.54 -4.81
N PHE A 284 7.96 -11.55 -4.17
CA PHE A 284 8.31 -11.93 -2.79
C PHE A 284 9.74 -12.44 -2.66
N LYS A 285 10.33 -12.95 -3.75
CA LYS A 285 11.75 -13.31 -3.85
C LYS A 285 12.64 -12.13 -4.31
N SER A 286 12.05 -10.98 -4.60
CA SER A 286 12.75 -9.77 -5.05
C SER A 286 12.72 -8.65 -4.01
N GLY A 287 12.42 -8.98 -2.75
CA GLY A 287 12.46 -8.04 -1.64
C GLY A 287 11.10 -7.65 -1.06
N ALA A 288 9.95 -8.01 -1.66
CA ALA A 288 8.64 -7.81 -1.03
C ALA A 288 8.42 -8.81 0.13
N ASN A 289 7.66 -8.41 1.15
CA ASN A 289 7.41 -9.20 2.35
C ASN A 289 6.04 -8.92 2.99
N ALA A 290 5.11 -8.39 2.21
CA ALA A 290 3.76 -8.12 2.67
C ALA A 290 2.77 -8.15 1.50
N THR A 291 1.49 -8.34 1.80
CA THR A 291 0.44 -8.31 0.77
C THR A 291 -0.88 -7.76 1.31
N ILE A 292 -1.70 -7.23 0.39
CA ILE A 292 -3.15 -7.14 0.57
C ILE A 292 -3.74 -8.40 -0.07
N THR A 293 -4.48 -9.16 0.71
CA THR A 293 -5.13 -10.42 0.31
C THR A 293 -6.64 -10.27 0.30
N GLY A 294 -7.35 -11.17 -0.38
CA GLY A 294 -8.79 -11.07 -0.60
C GLY A 294 -9.14 -10.07 -1.72
N ASP A 295 -10.40 -9.71 -1.80
CA ASP A 295 -10.88 -8.80 -2.84
C ASP A 295 -10.31 -7.39 -2.67
N MET A 296 -10.11 -6.72 -3.80
CA MET A 296 -9.74 -5.30 -3.86
C MET A 296 -11.01 -4.42 -3.92
N LEU A 297 -10.83 -3.09 -3.94
CA LEU A 297 -11.97 -2.16 -3.86
C LEU A 297 -12.93 -2.28 -5.06
N THR A 298 -12.38 -2.42 -6.26
CA THR A 298 -13.13 -2.42 -7.53
C THR A 298 -12.70 -3.53 -8.48
N THR A 299 -11.80 -4.39 -8.06
CA THR A 299 -11.26 -5.50 -8.87
C THR A 299 -11.09 -6.75 -8.00
N ALA A 300 -11.15 -7.93 -8.61
CA ALA A 300 -10.85 -9.18 -7.92
C ALA A 300 -9.40 -9.19 -7.42
N GLY A 301 -9.19 -9.76 -6.24
CA GLY A 301 -7.87 -9.97 -5.64
C GLY A 301 -7.43 -11.42 -5.67
N ILE A 302 -6.42 -11.73 -4.87
CA ILE A 302 -5.94 -13.11 -4.67
C ILE A 302 -6.59 -13.64 -3.39
N SER A 303 -7.13 -14.85 -3.43
CA SER A 303 -7.80 -15.42 -2.25
C SER A 303 -6.84 -15.55 -1.05
N ILE A 304 -7.39 -15.43 0.15
CA ILE A 304 -6.62 -15.57 1.39
C ILE A 304 -5.90 -16.93 1.43
N ASN A 305 -6.57 -18.00 0.99
CA ASN A 305 -5.99 -19.34 0.98
C ASN A 305 -4.81 -19.46 -0.02
N ASP A 306 -4.94 -18.88 -1.23
CA ASP A 306 -3.84 -18.87 -2.21
C ASP A 306 -2.61 -18.14 -1.67
N ASP A 307 -2.82 -17.03 -0.97
CA ASP A 307 -1.72 -16.30 -0.35
C ASP A 307 -1.07 -17.08 0.79
N PHE A 308 -1.84 -17.73 1.66
CA PHE A 308 -1.27 -18.60 2.69
C PHE A 308 -0.44 -19.75 2.09
N ASN A 309 -0.93 -20.37 1.00
CA ASN A 309 -0.17 -21.42 0.30
C ASN A 309 1.14 -20.87 -0.26
N THR A 310 1.10 -19.72 -0.93
CA THR A 310 2.29 -19.06 -1.48
C THR A 310 3.31 -18.72 -0.38
N ILE A 311 2.85 -18.16 0.75
CA ILE A 311 3.67 -17.80 1.90
C ILE A 311 4.36 -19.03 2.48
N LYS A 312 3.60 -20.14 2.64
CA LYS A 312 4.13 -21.42 3.13
C LYS A 312 5.18 -22.01 2.17
N GLU A 313 4.92 -22.02 0.86
CA GLU A 313 5.87 -22.49 -0.17
C GLU A 313 7.17 -21.68 -0.18
N LEU A 314 7.12 -20.41 0.17
CA LEU A 314 8.27 -19.53 0.25
C LEU A 314 8.97 -19.55 1.62
N ASN A 315 8.51 -20.40 2.55
CA ASN A 315 9.01 -20.52 3.92
C ASN A 315 8.93 -19.22 4.74
N TYR A 316 7.92 -18.36 4.45
CA TYR A 316 7.62 -17.21 5.28
C TYR A 316 6.66 -17.57 6.42
N LYS A 317 6.66 -16.72 7.44
CA LYS A 317 5.75 -16.80 8.59
C LYS A 317 4.84 -15.56 8.60
N VAL A 318 3.54 -15.79 8.63
CA VAL A 318 2.57 -14.69 8.78
C VAL A 318 2.75 -14.08 10.17
N ALA A 319 3.31 -12.88 10.20
CA ALA A 319 3.60 -12.14 11.43
C ALA A 319 3.65 -10.65 11.13
N LYS A 320 3.26 -9.82 12.12
CA LYS A 320 3.47 -8.37 12.04
C LYS A 320 4.97 -8.08 12.05
N LEU A 321 5.40 -7.17 11.18
CA LEU A 321 6.77 -6.69 11.23
C LEU A 321 6.95 -5.80 12.47
N TRP A 322 7.94 -6.16 13.31
CA TRP A 322 8.34 -5.36 14.46
C TRP A 322 9.40 -4.36 14.01
N TYR A 323 9.09 -3.09 14.10
CA TYR A 323 9.98 -1.99 13.74
C TYR A 323 10.77 -1.50 14.96
N ASN A 324 11.49 -2.43 15.61
CA ASN A 324 12.39 -2.06 16.71
C ASN A 324 13.70 -1.51 16.10
N HIS A 325 13.67 -0.22 15.70
CA HIS A 325 14.88 0.55 15.37
C HIS A 325 14.68 2.01 15.76
#